data_b2bd2d17df6de6e0b6e74ee317607908
#
_entry.id   b2bd2d17df6de6e0b6e74ee317607908
#
_cell.length_a   1.000
_cell.length_b   1.000
_cell.length_c   1.000
_cell.angle_alpha   90.00
_cell.angle_beta   90.00
_cell.angle_gamma   90.00
#
_symmetry.space_group_name_H-M   'P 1'
#
loop_
_entity.id
_entity.type
_entity.pdbx_description
1 polymer ?
#
loop_
_entity_poly.entity_id
_entity_poly.type
_entity_poly.pdbx_seq_one_letter_code
_entity_poly.pdbx_strand_id
1 'polypeptide(L)'
;MKHILDQEKTLKKLDPDKVYDSITMFPVQLKEAWEEASIQTIKGKFTGINKVCIVGMGGSALAGRIIEHLSPALTSLPVFVSSNYRLPAWVDSSTLVLVS
;
A
#
# COMPACT_ATOMS: atom_id res chain seq x y z
N MET A 1 -36.72 6.15 -16.57
CA MET A 1 -36.27 4.79 -16.22
C MET A 1 -35.02 4.93 -15.35
N LYS A 2 -35.03 4.40 -14.14
CA LYS A 2 -33.80 4.44 -13.29
C LYS A 2 -32.77 3.46 -13.85
N HIS A 3 -31.56 3.93 -14.03
CA HIS A 3 -30.45 3.06 -14.45
C HIS A 3 -30.22 1.94 -13.41
N ILE A 4 -29.77 0.76 -13.85
CA ILE A 4 -29.53 -0.39 -12.95
C ILE A 4 -28.53 -0.03 -11.83
N LEU A 5 -27.57 0.85 -12.11
CA LEU A 5 -26.59 1.35 -11.16
C LEU A 5 -27.17 2.26 -10.07
N ASP A 6 -28.40 2.77 -10.26
CA ASP A 6 -29.10 3.58 -9.28
C ASP A 6 -30.00 2.73 -8.35
N GLN A 7 -29.98 1.42 -8.53
CA GLN A 7 -30.83 0.47 -7.82
C GLN A 7 -30.02 -0.37 -6.84
N GLU A 8 -29.78 0.16 -5.65
CA GLU A 8 -28.96 -0.50 -4.61
C GLU A 8 -29.39 -1.96 -4.31
N LYS A 9 -30.72 -2.21 -4.26
CA LYS A 9 -31.24 -3.57 -4.03
C LYS A 9 -30.86 -4.54 -5.15
N THR A 10 -30.79 -4.05 -6.39
CA THR A 10 -30.42 -4.85 -7.55
C THR A 10 -28.91 -5.11 -7.55
N LEU A 11 -28.11 -4.08 -7.22
CA LEU A 11 -26.66 -4.21 -7.09
C LEU A 11 -26.30 -5.24 -6.02
N LYS A 12 -26.91 -5.19 -4.84
CA LYS A 12 -26.67 -6.18 -3.76
C LYS A 12 -27.00 -7.61 -4.16
N LYS A 13 -27.99 -7.82 -5.03
CA LYS A 13 -28.30 -9.17 -5.56
C LYS A 13 -27.25 -9.70 -6.53
N LEU A 14 -26.57 -8.78 -7.23
CA LEU A 14 -25.50 -9.11 -8.19
C LEU A 14 -24.12 -9.23 -7.53
N ASP A 15 -24.04 -8.98 -6.23
CA ASP A 15 -22.81 -8.98 -5.43
C ASP A 15 -22.86 -10.03 -4.31
N PRO A 16 -22.80 -11.34 -4.63
CA PRO A 16 -22.85 -12.41 -3.66
C PRO A 16 -21.66 -12.39 -2.69
N ASP A 17 -20.54 -11.87 -3.13
CA ASP A 17 -19.29 -11.78 -2.34
C ASP A 17 -19.21 -10.51 -1.47
N LYS A 18 -20.26 -9.68 -1.48
CA LYS A 18 -20.37 -8.45 -0.68
C LYS A 18 -19.23 -7.44 -0.93
N VAL A 19 -18.76 -7.34 -2.16
CA VAL A 19 -17.73 -6.38 -2.57
C VAL A 19 -18.18 -4.94 -2.32
N TYR A 20 -19.48 -4.67 -2.55
CA TYR A 20 -20.06 -3.36 -2.24
C TYR A 20 -19.87 -2.96 -0.77
N ASP A 21 -20.16 -3.89 0.15
CA ASP A 21 -20.00 -3.64 1.59
C ASP A 21 -18.53 -3.40 1.94
N SER A 22 -17.61 -4.15 1.34
CA SER A 22 -16.17 -3.96 1.49
C SER A 22 -15.71 -2.58 1.03
N ILE A 23 -16.22 -2.10 -0.11
CA ILE A 23 -15.90 -0.76 -0.63
C ILE A 23 -16.44 0.33 0.29
N THR A 24 -17.66 0.18 0.80
CA THR A 24 -18.27 1.16 1.72
C THR A 24 -17.56 1.23 3.07
N MET A 25 -16.95 0.12 3.51
CA MET A 25 -16.15 0.05 4.74
C MET A 25 -14.71 0.56 4.59
N PHE A 26 -14.27 0.85 3.36
CA PHE A 26 -12.89 1.25 3.10
C PHE A 26 -12.40 2.46 3.91
N PRO A 27 -13.18 3.54 4.12
CA PRO A 27 -12.75 4.65 4.97
C PRO A 27 -12.50 4.24 6.43
N VAL A 28 -13.33 3.34 6.95
CA VAL A 28 -13.17 2.79 8.32
C VAL A 28 -11.90 1.96 8.41
N GLN A 29 -11.67 1.07 7.43
CA GLN A 29 -10.47 0.24 7.36
C GLN A 29 -9.19 1.09 7.28
N LEU A 30 -9.20 2.16 6.50
CA LEU A 30 -8.06 3.11 6.43
C LEU A 30 -7.78 3.75 7.78
N LYS A 31 -8.83 4.18 8.49
CA LYS A 31 -8.68 4.78 9.81
C LYS A 31 -8.10 3.79 10.81
N GLU A 32 -8.65 2.59 10.89
CA GLU A 32 -8.18 1.51 11.77
C GLU A 32 -6.71 1.16 11.47
N ALA A 33 -6.36 0.96 10.19
CA ALA A 33 -4.98 0.68 9.78
C ALA A 33 -4.01 1.80 10.16
N TRP A 34 -4.44 3.06 10.04
CA TRP A 34 -3.64 4.21 10.47
C TRP A 34 -3.43 4.24 11.98
N GLU A 35 -4.50 4.02 12.76
CA GLU A 35 -4.43 3.97 14.22
C GLU A 35 -3.51 2.85 14.69
N GLU A 36 -3.66 1.65 14.14
CA GLU A 36 -2.79 0.51 14.44
C GLU A 36 -1.33 0.77 14.08
N ALA A 37 -1.06 1.30 12.88
CA ALA A 37 0.30 1.60 12.43
C ALA A 37 0.96 2.69 13.30
N SER A 38 0.19 3.69 13.75
CA SER A 38 0.68 4.84 14.53
C SER A 38 1.20 4.46 15.91
N ILE A 39 0.73 3.36 16.47
CA ILE A 39 1.18 2.87 17.80
C ILE A 39 2.30 1.82 17.67
N GLN A 40 2.64 1.37 16.47
CA GLN A 40 3.69 0.39 16.26
C GLN A 40 5.09 1.02 16.42
N THR A 41 5.94 0.35 17.15
CA THR A 41 7.35 0.72 17.26
C THR A 41 8.19 -0.24 16.42
N ILE A 42 8.81 0.29 15.38
CA ILE A 42 9.72 -0.50 14.55
C ILE A 42 11.05 -0.61 15.26
N LYS A 43 11.39 -1.82 15.73
CA LYS A 43 12.66 -2.10 16.37
C LYS A 43 13.72 -2.40 15.31
N GLY A 44 14.85 -1.71 15.38
CA GLY A 44 15.96 -1.94 14.46
C GLY A 44 17.01 -0.85 14.54
N LYS A 45 18.20 -1.14 14.01
CA LYS A 45 19.24 -0.14 13.77
C LYS A 45 19.21 0.24 12.31
N PHE A 46 18.77 1.46 12.04
CA PHE A 46 18.66 2.00 10.67
C PHE A 46 19.81 2.94 10.32
N THR A 47 20.89 2.90 11.11
CA THR A 47 22.09 3.70 10.87
C THR A 47 22.77 3.27 9.58
N GLY A 48 23.09 4.22 8.71
CA GLY A 48 23.77 3.96 7.45
C GLY A 48 22.81 3.63 6.28
N ILE A 49 21.51 3.58 6.53
CA ILE A 49 20.52 3.46 5.45
C ILE A 49 20.42 4.78 4.70
N ASN A 50 20.59 4.73 3.40
CA ASN A 50 20.53 5.90 2.52
C ASN A 50 19.51 5.76 1.37
N LYS A 51 18.85 4.64 1.25
CA LYS A 51 17.79 4.37 0.25
C LYS A 51 16.85 3.26 0.72
N VAL A 52 15.66 3.26 0.16
CA VAL A 52 14.61 2.28 0.47
C VAL A 52 14.17 1.58 -0.81
N CYS A 53 14.07 0.27 -0.77
CA CYS A 53 13.50 -0.55 -1.83
C CYS A 53 12.27 -1.28 -1.31
N ILE A 54 11.12 -0.98 -1.88
CA ILE A 54 9.87 -1.67 -1.56
C ILE A 54 9.65 -2.75 -2.63
N VAL A 55 9.51 -3.99 -2.19
CA VAL A 55 9.32 -5.15 -3.07
C VAL A 55 7.90 -5.66 -2.90
N GLY A 56 7.17 -5.69 -3.99
CA GLY A 56 5.80 -6.20 -4.00
C GLY A 56 5.28 -6.36 -5.42
N MET A 57 4.28 -7.19 -5.61
CA MET A 57 3.65 -7.42 -6.91
C MET A 57 2.15 -7.20 -6.85
N GLY A 58 1.57 -6.76 -7.97
CA GLY A 58 0.13 -6.50 -8.06
C GLY A 58 -0.34 -5.47 -7.02
N GLY A 59 -1.41 -5.80 -6.29
CA GLY A 59 -1.96 -4.95 -5.24
C GLY A 59 -0.98 -4.65 -4.11
N SER A 60 -0.10 -5.59 -3.77
CA SER A 60 0.93 -5.39 -2.75
C SER A 60 1.94 -4.28 -3.11
N ALA A 61 2.17 -4.04 -4.40
CA ALA A 61 3.03 -2.95 -4.84
C ALA A 61 2.35 -1.57 -4.78
N LEU A 62 1.03 -1.50 -4.69
CA LEU A 62 0.28 -0.25 -4.81
C LEU A 62 0.65 0.75 -3.71
N ALA A 63 0.67 0.30 -2.46
CA ALA A 63 1.07 1.16 -1.33
C ALA A 63 2.51 1.68 -1.51
N GLY A 64 3.42 0.80 -1.95
CA GLY A 64 4.79 1.18 -2.29
C GLY A 64 4.86 2.25 -3.37
N ARG A 65 4.05 2.13 -4.43
CA ARG A 65 3.98 3.13 -5.52
C ARG A 65 3.49 4.50 -5.04
N ILE A 66 2.52 4.51 -4.13
CA ILE A 66 2.04 5.76 -3.53
C ILE A 66 3.18 6.42 -2.72
N ILE A 67 3.88 5.64 -1.89
CA ILE A 67 5.00 6.13 -1.08
C ILE A 67 6.15 6.61 -1.99
N GLU A 68 6.52 5.85 -3.01
CA GLU A 68 7.55 6.24 -4.00
C GLU A 68 7.24 7.60 -4.62
N HIS A 69 5.97 7.84 -4.97
CA HIS A 69 5.54 9.09 -5.60
C HIS A 69 5.52 10.28 -4.64
N LEU A 70 5.16 10.04 -3.39
CA LEU A 70 5.11 11.07 -2.35
C LEU A 70 6.47 11.33 -1.69
N SER A 71 7.38 10.37 -1.71
CA SER A 71 8.65 10.43 -0.99
C SER A 71 9.50 11.66 -1.29
N PRO A 72 9.58 12.19 -2.54
CA PRO A 72 10.39 13.38 -2.81
C PRO A 72 9.92 14.63 -2.05
N ALA A 73 8.63 14.69 -1.67
CA ALA A 73 8.10 15.79 -0.88
C ALA A 73 8.21 15.56 0.65
N LEU A 74 8.44 14.32 1.09
CA LEU A 74 8.38 13.93 2.50
C LEU A 74 9.75 13.60 3.10
N THR A 75 10.70 13.19 2.27
CA THR A 75 12.02 12.75 2.75
C THR A 75 13.10 12.97 1.70
N SER A 76 14.34 13.12 2.16
CA SER A 76 15.52 13.11 1.30
C SER A 76 16.00 11.69 0.93
N LEU A 77 15.42 10.65 1.54
CA LEU A 77 15.75 9.26 1.20
C LEU A 77 15.08 8.86 -0.11
N PRO A 78 15.84 8.39 -1.11
CA PRO A 78 15.26 7.80 -2.31
C PRO A 78 14.45 6.54 -1.95
N VAL A 79 13.23 6.47 -2.47
CA VAL A 79 12.34 5.31 -2.32
C VAL A 79 12.03 4.77 -3.70
N PHE A 80 12.22 3.47 -3.90
CA PHE A 80 11.99 2.78 -5.16
C PHE A 80 11.11 1.56 -4.96
N VAL A 81 10.26 1.28 -5.92
CA VAL A 81 9.44 0.06 -5.93
C VAL A 81 9.97 -0.92 -6.96
N SER A 82 10.23 -2.14 -6.53
CA SER A 82 10.56 -3.26 -7.40
C SER A 82 9.41 -4.28 -7.43
N SER A 83 8.96 -4.62 -8.62
CA SER A 83 7.92 -5.65 -8.86
C SER A 83 8.49 -6.87 -9.56
N ASN A 84 9.74 -7.18 -9.34
CA ASN A 84 10.46 -8.31 -9.93
C ASN A 84 10.78 -9.38 -8.89
N TYR A 85 11.02 -10.60 -9.36
CA TYR A 85 11.48 -11.72 -8.52
C TYR A 85 12.94 -11.59 -8.07
N ARG A 86 13.69 -10.66 -8.65
CA ARG A 86 15.07 -10.37 -8.27
C ARG A 86 15.18 -8.93 -7.80
N LEU A 87 15.96 -8.72 -6.76
CA LEU A 87 16.31 -7.39 -6.32
C LEU A 87 17.13 -6.67 -7.40
N PRO A 88 16.93 -5.34 -7.56
CA PRO A 88 17.80 -4.54 -8.42
C PRO A 88 19.26 -4.63 -8.00
N ALA A 89 20.16 -4.55 -8.97
CA ALA A 89 21.62 -4.70 -8.73
C ALA A 89 22.19 -3.59 -7.81
N TRP A 90 21.51 -2.46 -7.66
CA TRP A 90 21.92 -1.36 -6.79
C TRP A 90 21.55 -1.57 -5.30
N VAL A 91 20.80 -2.64 -4.98
CA VAL A 91 20.48 -2.98 -3.57
C VAL A 91 21.72 -3.52 -2.88
N ASP A 92 22.10 -2.89 -1.79
CA ASP A 92 23.29 -3.19 -0.99
C ASP A 92 23.02 -3.08 0.52
N SER A 93 24.06 -3.15 1.33
CA SER A 93 23.96 -3.07 2.79
C SER A 93 23.45 -1.73 3.34
N SER A 94 23.41 -0.68 2.51
CA SER A 94 22.83 0.63 2.85
C SER A 94 21.37 0.78 2.40
N THR A 95 20.77 -0.28 1.88
CA THR A 95 19.39 -0.30 1.40
C THR A 95 18.48 -0.96 2.43
N LEU A 96 17.44 -0.24 2.86
CA LEU A 96 16.32 -0.86 3.57
C LEU A 96 15.39 -1.52 2.56
N VAL A 97 15.22 -2.84 2.68
CA VAL A 97 14.29 -3.59 1.82
C VAL A 97 13.03 -3.91 2.62
N LEU A 98 11.89 -3.45 2.11
CA LEU A 98 10.57 -3.75 2.65
C LEU A 98 9.84 -4.68 1.68
N VAL A 99 9.37 -5.81 2.19
CA VAL A 99 8.62 -6.80 1.39
C VAL A 99 7.15 -6.73 1.78
N SER A 100 6.28 -6.53 0.78
CA SER A 100 4.83 -6.44 0.95
C SER A 100 4.10 -7.60 0.25
#